data_c1d62389bb4188319a8dba9b7cd94779
#
_entry.id   c1d62389bb4188319a8dba9b7cd94779
#
_cell.length_a   1.000
_cell.length_b   1.000
_cell.length_c   1.000
_cell.angle_alpha   90.00
_cell.angle_beta   90.00
_cell.angle_gamma   90.00
#
_symmetry.space_group_name_H-M   'P 1'
#
loop_
_entity.id
_entity.type
_entity.pdbx_description
1 polymer ?
#
loop_
_entity_poly.entity_id
_entity_poly.type
_entity_poly.pdbx_seq_one_letter_code
_entity_poly.pdbx_strand_id
1 'polypeptide(L)'
;MFKISPYLICIFFIFSNVLASEPTFDYTYKFILKKDERASVQIKEIGYEDKVQNFDFYWTLFDNTNIIVHSKFRKYPRQFVMSLRRNLDWVTQTLIPDYTNPHIDRARLILEFSGYNKGLATFTVYIEDKESRLMVEFLDPRKKALQNPPQNNQVVPMINFNKPQVKPLTSKENNNSN
;
A
#
# COMPACT_ATOMS: atom_id res chain seq x y z
N MET A 1 -10.01 -48.19 -43.55
CA MET A 1 -9.28 -46.96 -43.89
C MET A 1 -10.25 -45.80 -43.78
N PHE A 2 -10.30 -45.12 -42.64
CA PHE A 2 -11.21 -43.99 -42.41
C PHE A 2 -10.66 -42.71 -43.07
N LYS A 3 -11.35 -42.20 -44.08
CA LYS A 3 -11.06 -40.92 -44.68
C LYS A 3 -11.58 -39.82 -43.76
N ILE A 4 -10.71 -39.23 -42.97
CA ILE A 4 -11.06 -38.03 -42.16
C ILE A 4 -11.26 -36.86 -43.15
N SER A 5 -12.48 -36.32 -43.14
CA SER A 5 -12.86 -35.21 -44.00
C SER A 5 -12.01 -33.96 -43.64
N PRO A 6 -11.40 -33.26 -44.59
CA PRO A 6 -10.59 -32.08 -44.33
C PRO A 6 -11.37 -30.92 -43.69
N TYR A 7 -12.71 -30.96 -43.80
CA TYR A 7 -13.59 -29.97 -43.13
C TYR A 7 -13.65 -30.11 -41.60
N LEU A 8 -13.35 -31.31 -41.04
CA LEU A 8 -13.34 -31.53 -39.59
C LEU A 8 -12.10 -30.86 -38.95
N ILE A 9 -11.00 -30.75 -39.68
CA ILE A 9 -9.76 -30.15 -39.19
C ILE A 9 -9.89 -28.60 -39.14
N CYS A 10 -10.61 -27.97 -40.08
CA CYS A 10 -10.81 -26.51 -40.08
C CYS A 10 -11.70 -26.04 -38.92
N ILE A 11 -12.65 -26.86 -38.46
CA ILE A 11 -13.51 -26.47 -37.33
C ILE A 11 -12.74 -26.45 -36.00
N PHE A 12 -11.72 -27.32 -35.84
CA PHE A 12 -10.90 -27.37 -34.63
C PHE A 12 -9.96 -26.12 -34.50
N PHE A 13 -9.57 -25.48 -35.59
CA PHE A 13 -8.72 -24.26 -35.58
C PHE A 13 -9.47 -22.98 -35.30
N ILE A 14 -10.79 -22.95 -35.43
CA ILE A 14 -11.60 -21.75 -35.18
C ILE A 14 -11.88 -21.56 -33.67
N PHE A 15 -11.84 -22.64 -32.87
CA PHE A 15 -12.13 -22.57 -31.44
C PHE A 15 -10.92 -22.24 -30.55
N SER A 16 -9.70 -22.15 -31.09
CA SER A 16 -8.50 -21.91 -30.28
C SER A 16 -8.16 -20.43 -30.00
N ASN A 17 -8.95 -19.48 -30.45
CA ASN A 17 -8.76 -18.06 -30.18
C ASN A 17 -9.79 -17.47 -29.21
N VAL A 18 -10.17 -18.23 -28.18
CA VAL A 18 -10.70 -17.59 -26.98
C VAL A 18 -9.51 -17.00 -26.24
N LEU A 19 -9.04 -15.84 -26.73
CA LEU A 19 -8.15 -14.97 -25.99
C LEU A 19 -8.88 -14.66 -24.68
N ALA A 20 -8.46 -15.29 -23.59
CA ALA A 20 -8.82 -14.81 -22.27
C ALA A 20 -8.33 -13.35 -22.20
N SER A 21 -9.25 -12.41 -22.27
CA SER A 21 -8.88 -11.01 -22.12
C SER A 21 -8.27 -10.87 -20.73
N GLU A 22 -7.03 -10.40 -20.68
CA GLU A 22 -6.42 -10.05 -19.40
C GLU A 22 -7.33 -9.04 -18.69
N PRO A 23 -7.52 -9.16 -17.37
CA PRO A 23 -8.30 -8.21 -16.63
C PRO A 23 -7.69 -6.81 -16.78
N THR A 24 -8.46 -5.88 -17.30
CA THR A 24 -8.05 -4.47 -17.42
C THR A 24 -8.39 -3.76 -16.14
N PHE A 25 -7.39 -3.10 -15.54
CA PHE A 25 -7.56 -2.27 -14.36
C PHE A 25 -7.46 -0.81 -14.75
N ASP A 26 -8.30 0.05 -14.16
CA ASP A 26 -8.30 1.49 -14.44
C ASP A 26 -7.08 2.18 -13.86
N TYR A 27 -6.61 1.69 -12.70
CA TYR A 27 -5.40 2.18 -12.04
C TYR A 27 -4.55 1.01 -11.58
N THR A 28 -3.24 1.13 -11.78
CA THR A 28 -2.25 0.16 -11.30
C THR A 28 -1.02 0.87 -10.76
N TYR A 29 -0.55 0.49 -9.57
CA TYR A 29 0.66 1.04 -8.99
C TYR A 29 1.44 0.02 -8.16
N LYS A 30 2.77 0.04 -8.28
CA LYS A 30 3.69 -0.84 -7.57
C LYS A 30 4.40 -0.09 -6.45
N PHE A 31 4.19 -0.54 -5.22
CA PHE A 31 4.90 -0.10 -4.02
C PHE A 31 6.02 -1.08 -3.68
N ILE A 32 7.16 -0.56 -3.21
CA ILE A 32 8.24 -1.36 -2.66
C ILE A 32 8.50 -0.81 -1.26
N LEU A 33 8.19 -1.57 -0.22
CA LEU A 33 8.14 -1.10 1.16
C LEU A 33 9.15 -1.85 2.05
N LYS A 34 9.80 -1.11 2.96
CA LYS A 34 10.48 -1.69 4.12
C LYS A 34 9.46 -2.14 5.16
N LYS A 35 9.91 -2.96 6.10
CA LYS A 35 9.13 -3.29 7.29
C LYS A 35 8.66 -1.98 7.97
N ASP A 36 7.40 -1.96 8.41
CA ASP A 36 6.72 -0.84 9.09
C ASP A 36 6.61 0.46 8.26
N GLU A 37 7.08 0.48 7.02
CA GLU A 37 6.94 1.60 6.10
C GLU A 37 5.50 1.65 5.55
N ARG A 38 4.84 2.81 5.70
CA ARG A 38 3.44 2.97 5.32
C ARG A 38 3.31 3.56 3.93
N ALA A 39 2.47 2.92 3.13
CA ALA A 39 1.96 3.44 1.87
C ALA A 39 0.48 3.82 2.01
N SER A 40 0.02 4.73 1.18
CA SER A 40 -1.37 5.15 1.15
C SER A 40 -1.87 5.31 -0.27
N VAL A 41 -3.12 4.93 -0.49
CA VAL A 41 -3.87 5.22 -1.71
C VAL A 41 -4.98 6.19 -1.35
N GLN A 42 -4.90 7.40 -1.85
CA GLN A 42 -5.92 8.40 -1.66
C GLN A 42 -7.00 8.26 -2.73
N ILE A 43 -8.23 8.19 -2.32
CA ILE A 43 -9.38 7.91 -3.17
C ILE A 43 -10.41 9.01 -2.96
N LYS A 44 -10.84 9.64 -4.05
CA LYS A 44 -11.90 10.64 -4.07
C LYS A 44 -12.98 10.19 -5.05
N GLU A 45 -14.23 10.25 -4.65
CA GLU A 45 -15.35 10.01 -5.54
C GLU A 45 -15.72 11.31 -6.26
N ILE A 46 -15.83 11.28 -7.57
CA ILE A 46 -16.21 12.43 -8.41
C ILE A 46 -17.62 12.89 -8.00
N GLY A 47 -17.77 14.18 -7.76
CA GLY A 47 -19.02 14.76 -7.24
C GLY A 47 -19.13 14.75 -5.70
N TYR A 48 -18.18 14.12 -5.00
CA TYR A 48 -18.06 14.13 -3.53
C TYR A 48 -16.62 14.44 -3.12
N GLU A 49 -16.01 15.42 -3.77
CA GLU A 49 -14.58 15.73 -3.67
C GLU A 49 -14.11 16.10 -2.26
N ASP A 50 -15.00 16.59 -1.40
CA ASP A 50 -14.72 16.88 0.00
C ASP A 50 -14.49 15.61 0.84
N LYS A 51 -14.86 14.43 0.32
CA LYS A 51 -14.75 13.15 1.03
C LYS A 51 -13.55 12.34 0.54
N VAL A 52 -12.37 12.78 0.96
CA VAL A 52 -11.15 12.00 0.72
C VAL A 52 -11.13 10.78 1.63
N GLN A 53 -10.91 9.61 1.05
CA GLN A 53 -10.76 8.34 1.74
C GLN A 53 -9.35 7.80 1.49
N ASN A 54 -8.70 7.33 2.55
CA ASN A 54 -7.37 6.73 2.42
C ASN A 54 -7.44 5.23 2.69
N PHE A 55 -6.82 4.46 1.81
CA PHE A 55 -6.46 3.07 2.06
C PHE A 55 -4.98 3.06 2.43
N ASP A 56 -4.71 2.99 3.73
CA ASP A 56 -3.35 2.92 4.27
C ASP A 56 -2.97 1.47 4.47
N PHE A 57 -1.71 1.11 4.20
CA PHE A 57 -1.20 -0.23 4.48
C PHE A 57 0.30 -0.24 4.76
N TYR A 58 0.73 -1.27 5.50
CA TYR A 58 2.13 -1.57 5.81
C TYR A 58 2.26 -3.04 6.19
N TRP A 59 3.48 -3.56 6.24
CA TRP A 59 3.74 -4.93 6.65
C TRP A 59 4.68 -5.00 7.86
N THR A 60 4.58 -6.09 8.65
CA THR A 60 5.31 -6.22 9.94
C THR A 60 6.17 -7.46 10.04
N LEU A 61 5.76 -8.55 9.45
CA LEU A 61 6.46 -9.84 9.55
C LEU A 61 6.48 -10.53 8.20
N PHE A 62 7.60 -11.19 7.90
CA PHE A 62 7.75 -12.09 6.76
C PHE A 62 8.49 -13.34 7.20
N ASP A 63 7.94 -14.52 6.93
CA ASP A 63 8.47 -15.84 7.32
C ASP A 63 8.99 -16.66 6.13
N ASN A 64 9.59 -16.03 5.12
CA ASN A 64 10.03 -16.59 3.84
C ASN A 64 8.90 -17.02 2.88
N THR A 65 7.66 -17.05 3.31
CA THR A 65 6.51 -17.46 2.48
C THR A 65 5.33 -16.53 2.70
N ASN A 66 5.01 -16.25 3.96
CA ASN A 66 3.86 -15.47 4.37
C ASN A 66 4.28 -14.09 4.84
N ILE A 67 3.45 -13.11 4.59
CA ILE A 67 3.63 -11.74 5.04
C ILE A 67 2.40 -11.29 5.82
N ILE A 68 2.62 -10.63 6.96
CA ILE A 68 1.55 -10.01 7.73
C ILE A 68 1.41 -8.56 7.28
N VAL A 69 0.26 -8.24 6.72
CA VAL A 69 -0.09 -6.91 6.22
C VAL A 69 -1.19 -6.31 7.08
N HIS A 70 -0.98 -5.10 7.51
CA HIS A 70 -1.98 -4.29 8.19
C HIS A 70 -2.51 -3.25 7.22
N SER A 71 -3.81 -3.08 7.18
CA SER A 71 -4.45 -2.05 6.38
C SER A 71 -5.48 -1.28 7.19
N LYS A 72 -5.83 -0.08 6.72
CA LYS A 72 -6.88 0.75 7.29
C LYS A 72 -7.62 1.44 6.16
N PHE A 73 -8.94 1.26 6.14
CA PHE A 73 -9.83 1.95 5.21
C PHE A 73 -11.06 2.48 5.95
N ARG A 74 -11.45 3.72 5.73
CA ARG A 74 -12.61 4.36 6.40
C ARG A 74 -12.57 4.22 7.93
N LYS A 75 -11.40 4.33 8.55
CA LYS A 75 -11.16 4.13 10.00
C LYS A 75 -11.21 2.67 10.48
N TYR A 76 -11.54 1.69 9.64
CA TYR A 76 -11.57 0.27 10.01
C TYR A 76 -10.21 -0.37 9.76
N PRO A 77 -9.48 -0.78 10.82
CA PRO A 77 -8.24 -1.51 10.67
C PRO A 77 -8.53 -2.98 10.33
N ARG A 78 -7.68 -3.56 9.50
CA ARG A 78 -7.69 -4.99 9.15
C ARG A 78 -6.27 -5.54 9.16
N GLN A 79 -6.14 -6.83 9.38
CA GLN A 79 -4.89 -7.56 9.27
C GLN A 79 -5.11 -8.76 8.35
N PHE A 80 -4.16 -8.98 7.46
CA PHE A 80 -4.16 -10.11 6.52
C PHE A 80 -2.87 -10.90 6.66
N VAL A 81 -2.96 -12.21 6.42
CA VAL A 81 -1.81 -13.04 6.14
C VAL A 81 -1.85 -13.34 4.65
N MET A 82 -0.88 -12.82 3.92
CA MET A 82 -0.76 -13.03 2.47
C MET A 82 0.41 -13.98 2.20
N SER A 83 0.37 -14.71 1.09
CA SER A 83 1.39 -15.68 0.74
C SER A 83 1.64 -15.67 -0.77
N LEU A 84 2.90 -15.80 -1.18
CA LEU A 84 3.27 -15.99 -2.59
C LEU A 84 2.82 -17.37 -3.15
N ARG A 85 2.10 -18.16 -2.35
CA ARG A 85 1.62 -19.49 -2.73
C ARG A 85 0.11 -19.51 -2.91
N ARG A 86 -0.37 -20.04 -4.05
CA ARG A 86 -1.74 -20.51 -4.27
C ARG A 86 -2.84 -19.47 -4.01
N ASN A 87 -2.86 -18.38 -4.76
CA ASN A 87 -3.96 -17.40 -4.73
C ASN A 87 -4.23 -16.80 -3.33
N LEU A 88 -3.23 -16.80 -2.45
CA LEU A 88 -3.26 -16.11 -1.14
C LEU A 88 -2.41 -14.83 -1.17
N ASP A 89 -1.98 -14.44 -2.34
CA ASP A 89 -1.11 -13.29 -2.61
C ASP A 89 -1.89 -11.97 -2.76
N TRP A 90 -3.22 -12.00 -2.74
CA TRP A 90 -4.04 -10.81 -2.90
C TRP A 90 -5.21 -10.73 -1.92
N VAL A 91 -5.64 -9.51 -1.65
CA VAL A 91 -6.83 -9.19 -0.86
C VAL A 91 -7.62 -8.08 -1.55
N THR A 92 -8.93 -8.08 -1.36
CA THR A 92 -9.83 -7.11 -1.97
C THR A 92 -10.44 -6.19 -0.93
N GLN A 93 -10.57 -4.90 -1.29
CA GLN A 93 -11.28 -3.90 -0.53
C GLN A 93 -12.32 -3.22 -1.43
N THR A 94 -13.59 -3.34 -1.07
CA THR A 94 -14.68 -2.59 -1.72
C THR A 94 -14.50 -1.09 -1.48
N LEU A 95 -14.48 -0.32 -2.54
CA LEU A 95 -14.41 1.15 -2.51
C LEU A 95 -15.81 1.75 -2.61
N ILE A 96 -16.57 1.36 -3.63
CA ILE A 96 -17.96 1.76 -3.83
C ILE A 96 -18.78 0.46 -3.98
N PRO A 97 -19.66 0.14 -3.01
CA PRO A 97 -20.54 -1.01 -3.11
C PRO A 97 -21.67 -0.75 -4.12
N ASP A 98 -22.14 -1.77 -4.79
CA ASP A 98 -23.40 -1.70 -5.52
C ASP A 98 -24.55 -2.11 -4.58
N TYR A 99 -25.36 -1.15 -4.18
CA TYR A 99 -26.49 -1.39 -3.27
C TYR A 99 -27.67 -2.11 -3.97
N THR A 100 -27.69 -2.14 -5.29
CA THR A 100 -28.73 -2.83 -6.08
C THR A 100 -28.35 -4.28 -6.33
N ASN A 101 -27.05 -4.59 -6.37
CA ASN A 101 -26.51 -5.93 -6.53
C ASN A 101 -25.33 -6.15 -5.56
N PRO A 102 -25.59 -6.69 -4.36
CA PRO A 102 -24.56 -6.83 -3.33
C PRO A 102 -23.41 -7.79 -3.69
N HIS A 103 -23.51 -8.52 -4.79
CA HIS A 103 -22.47 -9.42 -5.29
C HIS A 103 -21.50 -8.74 -6.26
N ILE A 104 -21.76 -7.47 -6.64
CA ILE A 104 -20.94 -6.74 -7.59
C ILE A 104 -20.53 -5.41 -6.97
N ASP A 105 -19.23 -5.18 -6.80
CA ASP A 105 -18.71 -3.87 -6.44
C ASP A 105 -18.65 -2.97 -7.68
N ARG A 106 -19.06 -1.70 -7.55
CA ARG A 106 -18.91 -0.69 -8.59
C ARG A 106 -17.46 -0.27 -8.73
N ALA A 107 -16.78 -0.15 -7.60
CA ALA A 107 -15.34 0.06 -7.57
C ALA A 107 -14.70 -0.76 -6.44
N ARG A 108 -13.54 -1.37 -6.73
CA ARG A 108 -12.77 -2.15 -5.76
C ARG A 108 -11.28 -1.94 -5.92
N LEU A 109 -10.57 -2.06 -4.80
CA LEU A 109 -9.13 -2.11 -4.74
C LEU A 109 -8.69 -3.55 -4.49
N ILE A 110 -7.69 -4.01 -5.20
CA ILE A 110 -7.00 -5.27 -5.01
C ILE A 110 -5.57 -4.94 -4.59
N LEU A 111 -5.15 -5.43 -3.44
CA LEU A 111 -3.77 -5.37 -2.97
C LEU A 111 -3.15 -6.74 -3.18
N GLU A 112 -2.12 -6.83 -4.00
CA GLU A 112 -1.35 -8.04 -4.29
C GLU A 112 0.03 -7.96 -3.65
N PHE A 113 0.46 -9.05 -3.01
CA PHE A 113 1.83 -9.24 -2.58
C PHE A 113 2.62 -9.92 -3.69
N SER A 114 3.39 -9.17 -4.46
CA SER A 114 4.07 -9.63 -5.67
C SER A 114 5.47 -10.19 -5.41
N GLY A 115 6.06 -9.98 -4.23
CA GLY A 115 7.39 -10.51 -3.93
C GLY A 115 8.10 -9.90 -2.73
N TYR A 116 9.21 -10.55 -2.35
CA TYR A 116 10.08 -10.09 -1.28
C TYR A 116 11.55 -10.26 -1.67
N ASN A 117 12.35 -9.22 -1.48
CA ASN A 117 13.78 -9.26 -1.75
C ASN A 117 14.55 -8.32 -0.81
N LYS A 118 15.57 -8.83 -0.14
CA LYS A 118 16.52 -8.07 0.70
C LYS A 118 15.85 -7.11 1.69
N GLY A 119 14.82 -7.55 2.39
CA GLY A 119 14.11 -6.73 3.38
C GLY A 119 13.04 -5.81 2.79
N LEU A 120 12.76 -5.94 1.50
CA LEU A 120 11.78 -5.14 0.77
C LEU A 120 10.65 -6.03 0.29
N ALA A 121 9.42 -5.68 0.67
CA ALA A 121 8.22 -6.30 0.14
C ALA A 121 7.70 -5.48 -1.04
N THR A 122 7.31 -6.18 -2.10
CA THR A 122 6.70 -5.58 -3.28
C THR A 122 5.21 -5.84 -3.26
N PHE A 123 4.43 -4.77 -3.34
CA PHE A 123 2.99 -4.81 -3.44
C PHE A 123 2.53 -4.14 -4.73
N THR A 124 1.55 -4.74 -5.40
CA THR A 124 0.87 -4.10 -6.51
C THR A 124 -0.57 -3.79 -6.09
N VAL A 125 -0.97 -2.56 -6.29
CA VAL A 125 -2.34 -2.13 -6.10
C VAL A 125 -2.99 -2.00 -7.46
N TYR A 126 -4.12 -2.67 -7.62
CA TYR A 126 -5.00 -2.53 -8.78
C TYR A 126 -6.32 -1.93 -8.32
N ILE A 127 -6.89 -1.05 -9.12
CA ILE A 127 -8.22 -0.50 -8.87
C ILE A 127 -9.07 -0.72 -10.11
N GLU A 128 -10.21 -1.34 -9.92
CA GLU A 128 -11.30 -1.41 -10.89
C GLU A 128 -12.31 -0.32 -10.55
N ASP A 129 -12.66 0.50 -11.52
CA ASP A 129 -13.66 1.57 -11.42
C ASP A 129 -14.57 1.55 -12.65
N LYS A 130 -15.53 0.63 -12.65
CA LYS A 130 -16.38 0.33 -13.80
C LYS A 130 -17.18 1.54 -14.33
N GLU A 131 -17.38 2.53 -13.49
CA GLU A 131 -18.18 3.73 -13.83
C GLU A 131 -17.31 4.99 -13.95
N SER A 132 -15.99 4.87 -13.86
CA SER A 132 -15.02 5.99 -13.91
C SER A 132 -15.38 7.11 -12.92
N ARG A 133 -15.71 6.73 -11.68
CA ARG A 133 -16.17 7.63 -10.62
C ARG A 133 -15.09 8.04 -9.64
N LEU A 134 -13.90 7.49 -9.77
CA LEU A 134 -12.82 7.71 -8.82
C LEU A 134 -11.71 8.58 -9.39
N MET A 135 -11.17 9.43 -8.55
CA MET A 135 -9.84 10.02 -8.70
C MET A 135 -8.92 9.35 -7.69
N VAL A 136 -7.78 8.82 -8.15
CA VAL A 136 -6.86 8.03 -7.33
C VAL A 136 -5.48 8.65 -7.33
N GLU A 137 -4.89 8.79 -6.14
CA GLU A 137 -3.51 9.24 -5.95
C GLU A 137 -2.74 8.22 -5.09
N PHE A 138 -1.58 7.78 -5.59
CA PHE A 138 -0.70 6.84 -4.90
C PHE A 138 0.38 7.59 -4.13
N LEU A 139 0.31 7.55 -2.80
CA LEU A 139 1.24 8.21 -1.89
C LEU A 139 2.35 7.23 -1.49
N ASP A 140 3.41 7.21 -2.30
CA ASP A 140 4.57 6.36 -2.07
C ASP A 140 5.55 7.08 -1.12
N PRO A 141 5.87 6.50 0.06
CA PRO A 141 6.76 7.11 1.02
C PRO A 141 8.15 7.36 0.46
N ARG A 142 8.62 6.56 -0.50
CA ARG A 142 9.92 6.70 -1.13
C ARG A 142 9.97 7.86 -2.12
N LYS A 143 8.90 8.10 -2.87
CA LYS A 143 8.83 9.26 -3.77
C LYS A 143 8.81 10.56 -2.98
N LYS A 144 8.10 10.58 -1.84
CA LYS A 144 8.06 11.73 -0.94
C LYS A 144 9.44 12.03 -0.34
N ALA A 145 10.22 10.99 0.01
CA ALA A 145 11.58 11.15 0.52
C ALA A 145 12.55 11.71 -0.54
N LEU A 146 12.34 11.39 -1.82
CA LEU A 146 13.14 11.95 -2.92
C LEU A 146 12.78 13.41 -3.24
N GLN A 147 11.53 13.82 -3.03
CA GLN A 147 11.08 15.20 -3.23
C GLN A 147 11.48 16.14 -2.09
N ASN A 148 11.63 15.60 -0.88
CA ASN A 148 12.08 16.31 0.30
C ASN A 148 13.30 15.58 0.88
N PRO A 149 14.51 15.75 0.30
CA PRO A 149 15.71 15.22 0.92
C PRO A 149 15.81 15.83 2.32
N PRO A 150 16.15 15.04 3.36
CA PRO A 150 16.28 15.59 4.71
C PRO A 150 17.26 16.76 4.65
N GLN A 151 16.79 17.96 4.93
CA GLN A 151 17.67 19.11 5.14
C GLN A 151 18.46 18.80 6.40
N ASN A 152 19.68 18.31 6.20
CA ASN A 152 20.61 17.94 7.26
C ASN A 152 21.23 19.22 7.85
N ASN A 153 20.39 20.12 8.37
CA ASN A 153 20.78 21.34 9.06
C ASN A 153 20.47 21.30 10.56
N GLN A 154 20.31 20.12 11.13
CA GLN A 154 20.48 19.97 12.57
C GLN A 154 21.95 19.70 12.85
N VAL A 155 22.71 20.79 13.01
CA VAL A 155 23.94 20.75 13.80
C VAL A 155 23.52 20.31 15.19
N VAL A 156 23.62 19.00 15.45
CA VAL A 156 23.49 18.47 16.81
C VAL A 156 24.63 19.12 17.60
N PRO A 157 24.35 19.97 18.61
CA PRO A 157 25.43 20.51 19.42
C PRO A 157 26.15 19.33 20.06
N MET A 158 27.42 19.14 19.72
CA MET A 158 28.25 18.14 20.38
C MET A 158 28.28 18.49 21.88
N ILE A 159 27.59 17.66 22.67
CA ILE A 159 27.68 17.73 24.12
C ILE A 159 29.10 17.26 24.47
N ASN A 160 29.95 18.23 24.82
CA ASN A 160 31.31 17.97 25.25
C ASN A 160 31.29 17.46 26.70
N PHE A 161 31.33 16.13 26.88
CA PHE A 161 31.31 15.46 28.19
C PHE A 161 32.56 15.69 29.02
N ASN A 162 33.60 16.37 28.51
CA ASN A 162 34.86 16.55 29.19
C ASN A 162 34.98 17.85 30.03
N LYS A 163 33.88 18.59 30.19
CA LYS A 163 33.91 19.78 31.04
C LYS A 163 33.03 19.54 32.27
N PRO A 164 33.59 19.36 33.49
CA PRO A 164 32.80 19.29 34.71
C PRO A 164 32.08 20.59 34.94
N GLN A 165 30.76 20.58 34.92
CA GLN A 165 29.92 21.73 35.28
C GLN A 165 29.90 21.89 36.79
N VAL A 166 30.85 22.67 37.32
CA VAL A 166 30.79 23.12 38.71
C VAL A 166 29.79 24.28 38.78
N LYS A 167 28.64 24.04 39.35
CA LYS A 167 27.72 25.11 39.74
C LYS A 167 28.27 25.79 40.98
N PRO A 168 28.44 27.12 41.01
CA PRO A 168 28.73 27.81 42.25
C PRO A 168 27.57 27.71 43.22
N LEU A 169 27.83 27.24 44.42
CA LEU A 169 26.92 27.34 45.56
C LEU A 169 26.84 28.78 45.98
N THR A 170 25.73 29.47 45.64
CA THR A 170 25.42 30.77 46.25
C THR A 170 24.91 30.53 47.64
N SER A 171 25.74 30.87 48.63
CA SER A 171 25.38 30.97 50.03
C SER A 171 24.28 32.03 50.20
N LYS A 172 23.13 31.59 50.68
CA LYS A 172 22.11 32.52 51.24
C LYS A 172 22.63 33.10 52.55
N GLU A 173 22.97 34.34 52.52
CA GLU A 173 23.22 35.15 53.69
C GLU A 173 21.87 35.46 54.36
N ASN A 174 21.68 34.89 55.56
CA ASN A 174 20.59 35.26 56.46
C ASN A 174 20.91 36.62 57.09
N ASN A 175 20.22 37.65 56.76
CA ASN A 175 20.11 38.87 57.59
C ASN A 175 18.74 38.86 58.24
N ASN A 176 18.71 38.35 59.49
CA ASN A 176 17.77 38.77 60.52
C ASN A 176 18.38 39.97 61.21
N SER A 177 17.67 41.11 61.25
CA SER A 177 17.88 42.18 62.23
C SER A 177 16.61 43.05 62.30
N ASN A 178 15.96 42.98 63.45
CA ASN A 178 15.06 43.94 64.11
C ASN A 178 13.78 44.38 63.38
#